data_6cf1a8bc98bc6576e2dfd3899faf5540
#
_entry.id   6cf1a8bc98bc6576e2dfd3899faf5540
#
_cell.length_a   1.000
_cell.length_b   1.000
_cell.length_c   1.000
_cell.angle_alpha   90.00
_cell.angle_beta   90.00
_cell.angle_gamma   90.00
#
_symmetry.space_group_name_H-M   'P 1'
#
loop_
_entity.id
_entity.type
_entity.pdbx_description
1 polymer ?
#
loop_
_entity_poly.entity_id
_entity_poly.type
_entity_poly.pdbx_seq_one_letter_code
_entity_poly.pdbx_strand_id
1 'polypeptide(L)'
;MSKAFDKVDHTKLLGSLHPYGIAGKLHDWFRSYLQGSKQQVTVLGATSRELPFTSGVPQGFLLGPILFLLFVDDLPNTVKTSRVACYADDTNIFKSIDSITDSNTLQSDPDDLVSLSELSGLISNQSKCKIPAYHPQKAPVQPNYILNETPLESCDKEKDLGVWVSSNLTSDKQVTEQCAKAHKLLGFVRRASRYIQSTQTRCTLYLSIARCHLGDATQV
;
A
#
# COMPACT_ATOMS: atom_id res chain seq x y z
N MET A 1 0.02 5.12 -4.11
CA MET A 1 0.08 5.51 -5.55
C MET A 1 -1.11 4.93 -6.32
N SER A 2 -1.40 5.35 -7.58
CA SER A 2 -2.55 4.83 -8.35
C SER A 2 -2.09 3.77 -9.35
N LYS A 3 -2.47 2.50 -9.14
CA LYS A 3 -2.08 1.35 -10.00
C LYS A 3 -0.56 1.30 -10.22
N ALA A 4 0.21 1.45 -9.15
CA ALA A 4 1.66 1.61 -9.23
C ALA A 4 2.34 0.45 -9.95
N PHE A 5 1.95 -0.79 -9.64
CA PHE A 5 2.48 -2.00 -10.31
C PHE A 5 2.21 -2.03 -11.82
N ASP A 6 1.11 -1.46 -12.28
CA ASP A 6 0.72 -1.46 -13.72
C ASP A 6 1.39 -0.32 -14.51
N LYS A 7 1.95 0.68 -13.80
CA LYS A 7 2.50 1.91 -14.42
C LYS A 7 4.03 1.95 -14.46
N VAL A 8 4.72 0.92 -14.00
CA VAL A 8 6.18 0.87 -14.04
C VAL A 8 6.66 0.95 -15.48
N ASP A 9 7.47 1.96 -15.80
CA ASP A 9 8.13 2.07 -17.10
C ASP A 9 9.27 1.05 -17.20
N HIS A 10 9.24 0.17 -18.21
CA HIS A 10 10.23 -0.88 -18.38
C HIS A 10 11.64 -0.35 -18.63
N THR A 11 11.77 0.77 -19.35
CA THR A 11 13.08 1.37 -19.67
C THR A 11 13.71 1.93 -18.40
N LYS A 12 12.93 2.67 -17.60
CA LYS A 12 13.40 3.22 -16.33
C LYS A 12 13.72 2.10 -15.33
N LEU A 13 12.85 1.08 -15.22
CA LEU A 13 13.11 -0.09 -14.37
C LEU A 13 14.40 -0.80 -14.75
N LEU A 14 14.63 -1.06 -16.04
CA LEU A 14 15.88 -1.66 -16.50
C LEU A 14 17.10 -0.80 -16.16
N GLY A 15 16.96 0.53 -16.23
CA GLY A 15 17.99 1.46 -15.79
C GLY A 15 18.29 1.39 -14.31
N SER A 16 17.26 1.25 -13.46
CA SER A 16 17.41 1.16 -12.01
C SER A 16 18.02 -0.16 -11.53
N LEU A 17 18.17 -1.17 -12.38
CA LEU A 17 18.82 -2.44 -12.02
C LEU A 17 20.34 -2.37 -11.96
N HIS A 18 20.97 -1.42 -12.69
CA HIS A 18 22.43 -1.31 -12.77
C HIS A 18 23.11 -1.05 -11.42
N PRO A 19 22.65 -0.12 -10.56
CA PRO A 19 23.23 0.12 -9.25
C PRO A 19 23.28 -1.13 -8.35
N TYR A 20 22.39 -2.08 -8.56
CA TYR A 20 22.35 -3.35 -7.82
C TYR A 20 23.27 -4.42 -8.40
N GLY A 21 24.14 -4.07 -9.36
CA GLY A 21 25.06 -5.02 -10.00
C GLY A 21 24.40 -5.93 -11.03
N ILE A 22 23.16 -5.67 -11.41
CA ILE A 22 22.44 -6.43 -12.42
C ILE A 22 22.84 -5.93 -13.81
N ALA A 23 23.76 -6.65 -14.47
CA ALA A 23 24.33 -6.28 -15.77
C ALA A 23 24.49 -7.51 -16.68
N GLY A 24 24.88 -7.29 -17.94
CA GLY A 24 25.19 -8.33 -18.92
C GLY A 24 24.00 -9.29 -19.15
N LYS A 25 24.27 -10.58 -19.20
CA LYS A 25 23.26 -11.61 -19.52
C LYS A 25 22.04 -11.58 -18.61
N LEU A 26 22.21 -11.25 -17.33
CA LEU A 26 21.09 -11.16 -16.39
C LEU A 26 20.21 -9.95 -16.70
N HIS A 27 20.81 -8.81 -17.01
CA HIS A 27 20.07 -7.61 -17.44
C HIS A 27 19.31 -7.86 -18.76
N ASP A 28 19.94 -8.56 -19.73
CA ASP A 28 19.29 -8.91 -20.99
C ASP A 28 18.12 -9.88 -20.78
N TRP A 29 18.24 -10.79 -19.80
CA TRP A 29 17.15 -11.66 -19.40
C TRP A 29 15.96 -10.87 -18.82
N PHE A 30 16.20 -9.89 -17.93
CA PHE A 30 15.13 -9.03 -17.41
C PHE A 30 14.48 -8.20 -18.52
N ARG A 31 15.27 -7.71 -19.47
CA ARG A 31 14.74 -7.02 -20.66
C ARG A 31 13.79 -7.92 -21.45
N SER A 32 14.21 -9.14 -21.75
CA SER A 32 13.37 -10.11 -22.45
C SER A 32 12.10 -10.47 -21.67
N TYR A 33 12.23 -10.65 -20.35
CA TYR A 33 11.10 -10.93 -19.46
C TYR A 33 10.03 -9.84 -19.47
N LEU A 34 10.44 -8.58 -19.45
CA LEU A 34 9.51 -7.43 -19.42
C LEU A 34 8.94 -7.12 -20.83
N GLN A 35 9.79 -7.03 -21.84
CA GLN A 35 9.40 -6.58 -23.18
C GLN A 35 8.78 -7.67 -24.06
N GLY A 36 9.06 -8.94 -23.81
CA GLY A 36 8.52 -10.05 -24.58
C GLY A 36 7.16 -10.56 -24.11
N SER A 37 6.65 -10.06 -23.01
CA SER A 37 5.40 -10.52 -22.41
C SER A 37 4.17 -10.02 -23.14
N LYS A 38 3.16 -10.89 -23.24
CA LYS A 38 1.83 -10.58 -23.77
C LYS A 38 0.77 -10.92 -22.74
N GLN A 39 -0.36 -10.28 -22.85
CA GLN A 39 -1.51 -10.52 -21.98
C GLN A 39 -2.78 -10.73 -22.76
N GLN A 40 -3.64 -11.59 -22.25
CA GLN A 40 -4.98 -11.82 -22.75
C GLN A 40 -5.94 -12.06 -21.60
N VAL A 41 -7.21 -11.78 -21.79
CA VAL A 41 -8.26 -11.98 -20.79
C VAL A 41 -9.18 -13.11 -21.24
N THR A 42 -9.44 -14.07 -20.34
CA THR A 42 -10.41 -15.13 -20.57
C THR A 42 -11.53 -15.02 -19.56
N VAL A 43 -12.78 -14.88 -20.04
CA VAL A 43 -13.99 -14.80 -19.22
C VAL A 43 -15.02 -15.77 -19.78
N LEU A 44 -15.53 -16.67 -18.95
CA LEU A 44 -16.56 -17.66 -19.33
C LEU A 44 -16.24 -18.44 -20.63
N GLY A 45 -14.97 -18.74 -20.87
CA GLY A 45 -14.52 -19.48 -22.04
C GLY A 45 -14.26 -18.62 -23.28
N ALA A 46 -14.61 -17.35 -23.28
CA ALA A 46 -14.25 -16.41 -24.35
C ALA A 46 -12.90 -15.76 -24.03
N THR A 47 -11.97 -15.80 -24.98
CA THR A 47 -10.61 -15.25 -24.83
C THR A 47 -10.43 -14.04 -25.74
N SER A 48 -9.88 -12.96 -25.19
CA SER A 48 -9.54 -11.75 -25.97
C SER A 48 -8.34 -12.03 -26.90
N ARG A 49 -8.10 -11.11 -27.84
CA ARG A 49 -6.81 -11.09 -28.55
C ARG A 49 -5.66 -10.82 -27.59
N GLU A 50 -4.48 -11.33 -27.93
CA GLU A 50 -3.24 -11.00 -27.24
C GLU A 50 -2.85 -9.54 -27.47
N LEU A 51 -2.42 -8.87 -26.41
CA LEU A 51 -1.87 -7.52 -26.46
C LEU A 51 -0.47 -7.54 -25.82
N PRO A 52 0.49 -6.74 -26.35
CA PRO A 52 1.79 -6.63 -25.71
C PRO A 52 1.68 -6.01 -24.32
N PHE A 53 2.50 -6.46 -23.40
CA PHE A 53 2.64 -5.91 -22.06
C PHE A 53 3.67 -4.77 -22.11
N THR A 54 3.20 -3.53 -22.20
CA THR A 54 4.06 -2.36 -22.49
C THR A 54 4.51 -1.59 -21.24
N SER A 55 3.86 -1.83 -20.11
CA SER A 55 4.19 -1.19 -18.82
C SER A 55 3.76 -2.06 -17.67
N GLY A 56 4.31 -1.79 -16.49
CA GLY A 56 4.01 -2.51 -15.26
C GLY A 56 4.92 -3.72 -15.05
N VAL A 57 4.72 -4.35 -13.88
CA VAL A 57 5.38 -5.61 -13.54
C VAL A 57 4.32 -6.70 -13.39
N PRO A 58 4.59 -7.93 -13.89
CA PRO A 58 3.60 -9.01 -13.84
C PRO A 58 3.19 -9.32 -12.40
N GLN A 59 1.88 -9.26 -12.12
CA GLN A 59 1.33 -9.58 -10.81
C GLN A 59 1.14 -11.09 -10.65
N GLY A 60 1.23 -11.58 -9.41
CA GLY A 60 1.09 -13.00 -9.10
C GLY A 60 2.37 -13.83 -9.24
N PHE A 61 3.48 -13.24 -9.65
CA PHE A 61 4.81 -13.86 -9.71
C PHE A 61 5.73 -13.28 -8.64
N LEU A 62 6.73 -14.04 -8.22
CA LEU A 62 7.70 -13.62 -7.19
C LEU A 62 8.53 -12.38 -7.61
N LEU A 63 8.80 -12.25 -8.91
CA LEU A 63 9.64 -11.17 -9.43
C LEU A 63 8.93 -9.82 -9.48
N GLY A 64 7.62 -9.77 -9.69
CA GLY A 64 6.87 -8.52 -9.78
C GLY A 64 7.09 -7.60 -8.57
N PRO A 65 6.84 -8.05 -7.34
CA PRO A 65 7.09 -7.27 -6.13
C PRO A 65 8.56 -6.87 -5.97
N ILE A 66 9.51 -7.76 -6.28
CA ILE A 66 10.95 -7.46 -6.16
C ILE A 66 11.36 -6.35 -7.15
N LEU A 67 10.94 -6.46 -8.40
CA LEU A 67 11.23 -5.45 -9.41
C LEU A 67 10.60 -4.10 -9.07
N PHE A 68 9.39 -4.12 -8.50
CA PHE A 68 8.74 -2.90 -8.03
C PHE A 68 9.53 -2.26 -6.88
N LEU A 69 9.98 -3.03 -5.89
CA LEU A 69 10.80 -2.51 -4.80
C LEU A 69 12.10 -1.89 -5.30
N LEU A 70 12.81 -2.55 -6.23
CA LEU A 70 14.03 -2.00 -6.84
C LEU A 70 13.75 -0.71 -7.64
N PHE A 71 12.55 -0.59 -8.20
CA PHE A 71 12.14 0.60 -8.95
C PHE A 71 11.86 1.80 -8.06
N VAL A 72 11.34 1.58 -6.85
CA VAL A 72 10.95 2.64 -5.90
C VAL A 72 11.95 2.87 -4.77
N ASP A 73 13.08 2.17 -4.77
CA ASP A 73 14.06 2.19 -3.68
C ASP A 73 14.67 3.57 -3.42
N ASP A 74 14.74 4.41 -4.45
CA ASP A 74 15.23 5.79 -4.32
C ASP A 74 14.19 6.76 -3.70
N LEU A 75 12.90 6.39 -3.66
CA LEU A 75 11.83 7.25 -3.13
C LEU A 75 12.08 7.67 -1.66
N PRO A 76 12.41 6.77 -0.73
CA PRO A 76 12.68 7.16 0.65
C PRO A 76 13.84 8.13 0.81
N ASN A 77 14.83 8.08 -0.09
CA ASN A 77 16.04 8.91 -0.02
C ASN A 77 15.79 10.39 -0.37
N THR A 78 14.63 10.72 -0.97
CA THR A 78 14.25 12.12 -1.25
C THR A 78 13.76 12.84 -0.01
N VAL A 79 13.22 12.12 0.97
CA VAL A 79 12.74 12.71 2.22
C VAL A 79 13.91 13.07 3.10
N LYS A 80 14.07 14.37 3.42
CA LYS A 80 15.25 14.90 4.13
C LYS A 80 14.95 15.35 5.55
N THR A 81 13.75 15.87 5.78
CA THR A 81 13.40 16.51 7.06
C THR A 81 12.52 15.68 7.95
N SER A 82 11.87 14.66 7.39
CA SER A 82 10.92 13.77 8.03
C SER A 82 11.39 12.33 8.02
N ARG A 83 10.66 11.46 8.69
CA ARG A 83 10.82 10.01 8.54
C ARG A 83 9.83 9.48 7.50
N VAL A 84 10.23 8.46 6.77
CA VAL A 84 9.38 7.80 5.79
C VAL A 84 9.29 6.31 6.09
N ALA A 85 8.12 5.76 5.94
CA ALA A 85 7.88 4.32 5.96
C ALA A 85 7.16 3.94 4.67
N CYS A 86 7.70 2.97 3.94
CA CYS A 86 7.16 2.47 2.69
C CYS A 86 6.76 1.00 2.83
N TYR A 87 5.59 0.66 2.29
CA TYR A 87 5.17 -0.71 2.11
C TYR A 87 4.60 -0.86 0.69
N ALA A 88 5.38 -1.43 -0.21
CA ALA A 88 5.12 -1.45 -1.64
C ALA A 88 4.86 -0.02 -2.17
N ASP A 89 3.64 0.28 -2.61
CA ASP A 89 3.24 1.60 -3.13
C ASP A 89 2.63 2.53 -2.07
N ASP A 90 2.37 2.04 -0.86
CA ASP A 90 1.93 2.85 0.27
C ASP A 90 3.13 3.54 0.93
N THR A 91 3.09 4.85 1.02
CA THR A 91 4.16 5.68 1.55
C THR A 91 3.62 6.60 2.64
N ASN A 92 4.16 6.48 3.84
CA ASN A 92 3.83 7.30 4.99
C ASN A 92 5.02 8.21 5.33
N ILE A 93 4.79 9.52 5.36
CA ILE A 93 5.76 10.52 5.81
C ILE A 93 5.29 11.02 7.18
N PHE A 94 6.17 11.03 8.17
CA PHE A 94 5.81 11.44 9.52
C PHE A 94 6.92 12.21 10.22
N LYS A 95 6.50 13.21 11.01
CA LYS A 95 7.38 14.08 11.78
C LYS A 95 6.67 14.54 13.05
N SER A 96 7.40 14.72 14.13
CA SER A 96 6.92 15.46 15.31
C SER A 96 6.81 16.93 14.97
N ILE A 97 5.67 17.54 15.29
CA ILE A 97 5.37 18.95 15.04
C ILE A 97 5.24 19.66 16.40
N ASP A 98 6.29 20.33 16.79
CA ASP A 98 6.35 21.10 18.02
C ASP A 98 6.19 22.62 17.75
N SER A 99 6.39 23.03 16.49
CA SER A 99 6.32 24.44 16.07
C SER A 99 5.75 24.60 14.67
N ILE A 100 5.37 25.83 14.31
CA ILE A 100 4.96 26.19 12.94
C ILE A 100 6.09 25.95 11.94
N THR A 101 7.34 26.11 12.37
CA THR A 101 8.51 25.86 11.54
C THR A 101 8.63 24.40 11.16
N ASP A 102 8.32 23.49 12.09
CA ASP A 102 8.32 22.04 11.80
C ASP A 102 7.25 21.66 10.78
N SER A 103 6.08 22.29 10.88
CA SER A 103 5.01 22.11 9.91
C SER A 103 5.44 22.56 8.51
N ASN A 104 6.07 23.74 8.39
CA ASN A 104 6.54 24.25 7.11
C ASN A 104 7.64 23.38 6.51
N THR A 105 8.52 22.83 7.35
CA THR A 105 9.56 21.90 6.88
C THR A 105 9.00 20.55 6.45
N LEU A 106 7.90 20.10 7.06
CA LEU A 106 7.23 18.88 6.62
C LEU A 106 6.61 19.02 5.23
N GLN A 107 6.18 20.22 4.82
CA GLN A 107 5.62 20.45 3.48
C GLN A 107 6.61 20.20 2.35
N SER A 108 7.91 20.45 2.56
CA SER A 108 8.92 20.26 1.50
C SER A 108 9.11 18.80 1.09
N ASP A 109 8.98 17.86 2.01
CA ASP A 109 9.22 16.43 1.74
C ASP A 109 8.16 15.80 0.81
N PRO A 110 6.83 16.05 0.96
CA PRO A 110 5.84 15.66 -0.03
C PRO A 110 6.07 16.26 -1.42
N ASP A 111 6.53 17.50 -1.51
CA ASP A 111 6.80 18.18 -2.79
C ASP A 111 7.98 17.53 -3.52
N ASP A 112 9.06 17.22 -2.81
CA ASP A 112 10.22 16.49 -3.34
C ASP A 112 9.81 15.07 -3.81
N LEU A 113 8.94 14.39 -3.05
CA LEU A 113 8.42 13.06 -3.38
C LEU A 113 7.54 13.08 -4.64
N VAL A 114 6.69 14.09 -4.80
CA VAL A 114 5.88 14.28 -6.01
C VAL A 114 6.79 14.48 -7.21
N SER A 115 7.78 15.35 -7.11
CA SER A 115 8.72 15.64 -8.20
C SER A 115 9.44 14.37 -8.66
N LEU A 116 9.93 13.53 -7.74
CA LEU A 116 10.56 12.27 -8.09
C LEU A 116 9.55 11.25 -8.66
N SER A 117 8.34 11.20 -8.12
CA SER A 117 7.31 10.28 -8.60
C SER A 117 6.91 10.59 -10.05
N GLU A 118 6.85 11.85 -10.43
CA GLU A 118 6.62 12.28 -11.81
C GLU A 118 7.77 11.89 -12.73
N LEU A 119 9.02 12.11 -12.30
CA LEU A 119 10.19 11.65 -13.02
C LEU A 119 10.21 10.13 -13.23
N SER A 120 9.73 9.38 -12.26
CA SER A 120 9.61 7.92 -12.34
C SER A 120 8.40 7.46 -13.16
N GLY A 121 7.43 8.35 -13.45
CA GLY A 121 6.16 7.99 -14.10
C GLY A 121 5.13 7.38 -13.16
N LEU A 122 5.39 7.40 -11.84
CA LEU A 122 4.46 6.97 -10.80
C LEU A 122 3.64 8.17 -10.35
N ILE A 123 2.36 8.17 -10.63
CA ILE A 123 1.47 9.27 -10.26
C ILE A 123 0.91 9.02 -8.86
N SER A 124 1.16 9.96 -7.95
CA SER A 124 0.54 9.97 -6.63
C SER A 124 -0.98 10.10 -6.73
N ASN A 125 -1.71 9.33 -5.93
CA ASN A 125 -3.16 9.43 -5.88
C ASN A 125 -3.58 10.39 -4.78
N GLN A 126 -3.72 11.67 -5.14
CA GLN A 126 -4.08 12.76 -4.21
C GLN A 126 -5.37 12.48 -3.44
N SER A 127 -6.39 11.89 -4.08
CA SER A 127 -7.68 11.61 -3.43
C SER A 127 -7.59 10.56 -2.31
N LYS A 128 -6.48 9.82 -2.25
CA LYS A 128 -6.19 8.84 -1.18
C LYS A 128 -5.19 9.36 -0.16
N CYS A 129 -4.57 10.50 -0.41
CA CYS A 129 -3.63 11.10 0.54
C CYS A 129 -4.41 11.84 1.62
N LYS A 130 -4.05 11.58 2.87
CA LYS A 130 -4.67 12.18 4.04
C LYS A 130 -3.64 12.57 5.08
N ILE A 131 -4.01 13.45 5.97
CA ILE A 131 -3.17 13.90 7.09
C ILE A 131 -3.79 13.39 8.39
N PRO A 132 -3.37 12.22 8.90
CA PRO A 132 -3.71 11.83 10.26
C PRO A 132 -2.82 12.61 11.23
N ALA A 133 -3.43 13.40 12.12
CA ALA A 133 -2.74 14.07 13.19
C ALA A 133 -2.89 13.26 14.48
N TYR A 134 -1.78 12.69 14.95
CA TYR A 134 -1.76 11.92 16.20
C TYR A 134 -1.35 12.81 17.37
N HIS A 135 -2.21 12.95 18.35
CA HIS A 135 -1.94 13.75 19.54
C HIS A 135 -2.72 13.22 20.75
N PRO A 136 -2.09 13.12 21.93
CA PRO A 136 -2.76 12.71 23.16
C PRO A 136 -3.66 13.82 23.73
N GLN A 137 -3.44 15.07 23.33
CA GLN A 137 -4.21 16.26 23.67
C GLN A 137 -4.54 17.05 22.40
N LYS A 138 -5.51 17.99 22.48
CA LYS A 138 -5.88 18.82 21.32
C LYS A 138 -4.65 19.52 20.74
N ALA A 139 -4.34 19.23 19.48
CA ALA A 139 -3.20 19.83 18.81
C ALA A 139 -3.34 21.34 18.70
N PRO A 140 -2.33 22.14 19.08
CA PRO A 140 -2.37 23.59 18.98
C PRO A 140 -2.28 24.10 17.54
N VAL A 141 -1.78 23.28 16.60
CA VAL A 141 -1.57 23.66 15.20
C VAL A 141 -2.26 22.65 14.29
N GLN A 142 -3.18 23.11 13.45
CA GLN A 142 -3.71 22.34 12.33
C GLN A 142 -3.05 22.84 11.05
N PRO A 143 -1.98 22.21 10.59
CA PRO A 143 -1.32 22.61 9.35
C PRO A 143 -2.16 22.20 8.15
N ASN A 144 -2.29 23.10 7.19
CA ASN A 144 -2.85 22.80 5.88
C ASN A 144 -1.70 22.39 4.95
N TYR A 145 -1.58 21.09 4.68
CA TYR A 145 -0.63 20.61 3.71
C TYR A 145 -1.25 20.54 2.32
N ILE A 146 -0.43 20.78 1.32
CA ILE A 146 -0.82 20.79 -0.09
C ILE A 146 0.00 19.71 -0.82
N LEU A 147 -0.63 18.96 -1.68
CA LEU A 147 0.04 18.01 -2.58
C LEU A 147 -0.41 18.30 -4.01
N ASN A 148 0.51 18.68 -4.89
CA ASN A 148 0.18 19.06 -6.27
C ASN A 148 -0.97 20.07 -6.35
N GLU A 149 -0.81 21.22 -5.70
CA GLU A 149 -1.81 22.31 -5.63
C GLU A 149 -3.16 21.93 -4.98
N THR A 150 -3.33 20.68 -4.54
CA THR A 150 -4.54 20.21 -3.89
C THR A 150 -4.35 20.15 -2.38
N PRO A 151 -5.19 20.81 -1.60
CA PRO A 151 -5.13 20.72 -0.14
C PRO A 151 -5.49 19.31 0.31
N LEU A 152 -4.69 18.76 1.22
CA LEU A 152 -4.92 17.44 1.79
C LEU A 152 -5.95 17.50 2.91
N GLU A 153 -6.82 16.49 2.95
CA GLU A 153 -7.85 16.38 4.00
C GLU A 153 -7.22 15.86 5.30
N SER A 154 -7.47 16.58 6.39
CA SER A 154 -7.16 16.11 7.73
C SER A 154 -8.19 15.09 8.20
N CYS A 155 -7.74 14.01 8.84
CA CYS A 155 -8.62 12.96 9.34
C CYS A 155 -8.27 12.54 10.77
N ASP A 156 -9.32 12.27 11.56
CA ASP A 156 -9.17 11.77 12.94
C ASP A 156 -8.89 10.28 13.01
N LYS A 157 -9.14 9.57 11.94
CA LYS A 157 -8.99 8.11 11.86
C LYS A 157 -8.58 7.72 10.45
N GLU A 158 -7.51 6.97 10.34
CA GLU A 158 -7.05 6.43 9.05
C GLU A 158 -6.79 4.94 9.18
N LYS A 159 -6.96 4.24 8.08
CA LYS A 159 -6.67 2.81 8.00
C LYS A 159 -5.35 2.60 7.28
N ASP A 160 -4.31 2.25 8.04
CA ASP A 160 -2.99 1.95 7.51
C ASP A 160 -2.70 0.44 7.58
N LEU A 161 -2.30 -0.15 6.46
CA LEU A 161 -2.00 -1.60 6.31
C LEU A 161 -3.05 -2.52 6.95
N GLY A 162 -4.32 -2.10 6.90
CA GLY A 162 -5.43 -2.90 7.44
C GLY A 162 -5.81 -2.58 8.88
N VAL A 163 -5.01 -1.79 9.60
CA VAL A 163 -5.21 -1.39 10.99
C VAL A 163 -5.80 0.02 11.05
N TRP A 164 -6.85 0.21 11.86
CA TRP A 164 -7.39 1.54 12.13
C TRP A 164 -6.57 2.22 13.22
N VAL A 165 -6.01 3.36 12.89
CA VAL A 165 -5.32 4.23 13.84
C VAL A 165 -6.16 5.49 14.04
N SER A 166 -6.40 5.86 15.31
CA SER A 166 -7.18 7.03 15.69
C SER A 166 -6.23 8.14 16.17
N SER A 167 -6.62 9.41 16.00
CA SER A 167 -5.82 10.58 16.40
C SER A 167 -5.43 10.58 17.89
N ASN A 168 -6.29 10.03 18.73
CA ASN A 168 -6.04 9.86 20.17
C ASN A 168 -5.30 8.57 20.54
N LEU A 169 -4.85 7.80 19.54
CA LEU A 169 -4.15 6.53 19.69
C LEU A 169 -4.93 5.47 20.48
N THR A 170 -6.29 5.52 20.47
CA THR A 170 -7.11 4.45 21.03
C THR A 170 -7.40 3.36 20.00
N SER A 171 -7.48 2.12 20.46
CA SER A 171 -7.79 0.96 19.61
C SER A 171 -9.30 0.70 19.41
N ASP A 172 -10.17 1.56 19.93
CA ASP A 172 -11.64 1.35 19.94
C ASP A 172 -12.20 1.05 18.55
N LYS A 173 -11.78 1.82 17.53
CA LYS A 173 -12.24 1.64 16.15
C LYS A 173 -11.77 0.30 15.60
N GLN A 174 -10.52 -0.07 15.82
CA GLN A 174 -9.95 -1.34 15.37
C GLN A 174 -10.70 -2.52 16.01
N VAL A 175 -10.87 -2.51 17.33
CA VAL A 175 -11.58 -3.56 18.05
C VAL A 175 -13.01 -3.70 17.56
N THR A 176 -13.74 -2.59 17.42
CA THR A 176 -15.14 -2.60 16.93
C THR A 176 -15.24 -3.24 15.54
N GLU A 177 -14.37 -2.84 14.61
CA GLU A 177 -14.37 -3.38 13.24
C GLU A 177 -14.02 -4.87 13.20
N GLN A 178 -13.01 -5.30 13.96
CA GLN A 178 -12.61 -6.70 14.00
C GLN A 178 -13.69 -7.59 14.65
N CYS A 179 -14.31 -7.13 15.72
CA CYS A 179 -15.45 -7.82 16.34
C CYS A 179 -16.64 -7.94 15.36
N ALA A 180 -16.98 -6.87 14.66
CA ALA A 180 -18.06 -6.88 13.66
C ALA A 180 -17.76 -7.88 12.53
N LYS A 181 -16.52 -7.89 12.03
CA LYS A 181 -16.07 -8.82 10.99
C LYS A 181 -16.12 -10.28 11.48
N ALA A 182 -15.60 -10.54 12.68
CA ALA A 182 -15.64 -11.87 13.29
C ALA A 182 -17.09 -12.37 13.50
N HIS A 183 -17.99 -11.52 13.99
CA HIS A 183 -19.41 -11.87 14.14
C HIS A 183 -20.09 -12.18 12.80
N LYS A 184 -19.83 -11.39 11.76
CA LYS A 184 -20.35 -11.64 10.40
C LYS A 184 -19.90 -13.00 9.89
N LEU A 185 -18.62 -13.33 10.04
CA LEU A 185 -18.04 -14.59 9.59
C LEU A 185 -18.50 -15.78 10.45
N LEU A 186 -18.66 -15.60 11.76
CA LEU A 186 -19.26 -16.61 12.63
C LEU A 186 -20.68 -16.94 12.19
N GLY A 187 -21.48 -15.93 11.86
CA GLY A 187 -22.82 -16.13 11.30
C GLY A 187 -22.80 -16.91 9.98
N PHE A 188 -21.84 -16.63 9.11
CA PHE A 188 -21.63 -17.39 7.88
C PHE A 188 -21.25 -18.85 8.18
N VAL A 189 -20.25 -19.10 9.01
CA VAL A 189 -19.82 -20.46 9.41
C VAL A 189 -20.99 -21.24 9.99
N ARG A 190 -21.78 -20.63 10.89
CA ARG A 190 -22.97 -21.29 11.51
C ARG A 190 -23.99 -21.72 10.47
N ARG A 191 -24.28 -20.90 9.47
CA ARG A 191 -25.20 -21.23 8.38
C ARG A 191 -24.63 -22.31 7.45
N ALA A 192 -23.38 -22.15 7.03
CA ALA A 192 -22.73 -23.09 6.10
C ALA A 192 -22.47 -24.47 6.72
N SER A 193 -22.20 -24.53 8.03
CA SER A 193 -21.93 -25.79 8.73
C SER A 193 -23.16 -26.48 9.33
N ARG A 194 -24.35 -26.03 8.98
CA ARG A 194 -25.61 -26.55 9.59
C ARG A 194 -25.76 -28.08 9.50
N TYR A 195 -25.34 -28.67 8.40
CA TYR A 195 -25.46 -30.12 8.13
C TYR A 195 -24.17 -30.90 8.43
N ILE A 196 -23.11 -30.24 8.89
CA ILE A 196 -21.86 -30.91 9.25
C ILE A 196 -21.99 -31.51 10.63
N GLN A 197 -21.95 -32.85 10.73
CA GLN A 197 -22.07 -33.58 12.01
C GLN A 197 -20.76 -33.53 12.82
N SER A 198 -19.62 -33.48 12.15
CA SER A 198 -18.31 -33.51 12.80
C SER A 198 -18.03 -32.23 13.59
N THR A 199 -17.92 -32.35 14.91
CA THR A 199 -17.49 -31.25 15.78
C THR A 199 -16.09 -30.76 15.45
N GLN A 200 -15.17 -31.66 15.11
CA GLN A 200 -13.81 -31.33 14.68
C GLN A 200 -13.82 -30.36 13.48
N THR A 201 -14.60 -30.69 12.44
CA THR A 201 -14.72 -29.86 11.25
C THR A 201 -15.33 -28.49 11.56
N ARG A 202 -16.35 -28.43 12.43
CA ARG A 202 -16.95 -27.16 12.87
C ARG A 202 -15.91 -26.29 13.64
N CYS A 203 -15.14 -26.91 14.53
CA CYS A 203 -14.07 -26.22 15.25
C CYS A 203 -13.00 -25.67 14.29
N THR A 204 -12.58 -26.46 13.31
CA THR A 204 -11.60 -26.00 12.30
C THR A 204 -12.13 -24.81 11.51
N LEU A 205 -13.38 -24.86 11.04
CA LEU A 205 -14.00 -23.73 10.34
C LEU A 205 -14.10 -22.48 11.23
N TYR A 206 -14.45 -22.61 12.49
CA TYR A 206 -14.49 -21.50 13.43
C TYR A 206 -13.09 -20.88 13.64
N LEU A 207 -12.09 -21.72 13.89
CA LEU A 207 -10.73 -21.27 14.16
C LEU A 207 -10.11 -20.59 12.95
N SER A 208 -10.33 -21.13 11.73
CA SER A 208 -9.70 -20.63 10.51
C SER A 208 -10.44 -19.44 9.89
N ILE A 209 -11.76 -19.33 10.06
CA ILE A 209 -12.56 -18.31 9.36
C ILE A 209 -12.97 -17.16 10.29
N ALA A 210 -13.41 -17.46 11.52
CA ALA A 210 -13.95 -16.43 12.41
C ALA A 210 -12.92 -15.94 13.44
N ARG A 211 -12.28 -16.88 14.17
CA ARG A 211 -11.38 -16.53 15.26
C ARG A 211 -10.11 -15.82 14.80
N CYS A 212 -9.60 -16.14 13.63
CA CYS A 212 -8.37 -15.49 13.11
C CYS A 212 -8.49 -13.96 13.09
N HIS A 213 -9.67 -13.42 12.84
CA HIS A 213 -9.91 -11.97 12.83
C HIS A 213 -9.87 -11.32 14.22
N LEU A 214 -10.07 -12.07 15.29
CA LEU A 214 -9.96 -11.53 16.66
C LEU A 214 -8.51 -11.40 17.12
N GLY A 215 -7.58 -12.12 16.47
CA GLY A 215 -6.15 -12.00 16.70
C GLY A 215 -5.44 -11.02 15.78
N ASP A 216 -6.17 -10.38 14.85
CA ASP A 216 -5.61 -9.46 13.88
C ASP A 216 -5.24 -8.15 14.57
N ALA A 217 -3.97 -7.74 14.44
CA ALA A 217 -3.43 -6.52 15.02
C ALA A 217 -3.60 -6.41 16.56
N THR A 218 -3.50 -7.50 17.30
CA THR A 218 -3.58 -7.49 18.78
C THR A 218 -2.35 -6.89 19.44
N GLN A 219 -1.30 -6.58 18.69
CA GLN A 219 -0.05 -5.97 19.19
C GLN A 219 0.00 -4.44 19.01
N VAL A 220 -1.08 -3.84 18.52
CA VAL A 220 -1.20 -2.39 18.27
C VAL A 220 -1.94 -1.70 19.40
#